data_bb8aa6204a33bf29cee0b2a670dbd880
#
_entry.id   bb8aa6204a33bf29cee0b2a670dbd880
#
_cell.length_a   1.000
_cell.length_b   1.000
_cell.length_c   1.000
_cell.angle_alpha   90.00
_cell.angle_beta   90.00
_cell.angle_gamma   90.00
#
_symmetry.space_group_name_H-M   'P 1'
#
loop_
_entity.id
_entity.type
_entity.pdbx_description
1 polymer ?
#
loop_
_entity_poly.entity_id
_entity_poly.type
_entity_poly.pdbx_seq_one_letter_code
_entity_poly.pdbx_strand_id
1 'polypeptide(L)'
;MAIAAAAVNNFKTETKVVGISTQEVYRAPVGYVGVFLLAQCSNIGSNIETLSLYHNRNEPGIGTVVTEIVKNYSIPGNDTVNLLPGKLVLETDDFITISGSSNTSLKFITSILETTNQ
;
A
#
# COMPACT_ATOMS: atom_id res chain seq x y z
N MET A 1 36.37 -2.93 -10.15
CA MET A 1 36.12 -3.90 -9.11
C MET A 1 34.68 -3.84 -8.70
N ALA A 2 34.05 -4.95 -8.77
CA ALA A 2 32.68 -5.00 -8.30
C ALA A 2 32.72 -5.01 -6.78
N ILE A 3 32.17 -4.01 -6.21
CA ILE A 3 31.83 -4.05 -4.80
C ILE A 3 30.64 -4.96 -4.71
N ALA A 4 30.75 -6.03 -3.94
CA ALA A 4 29.56 -6.75 -3.57
C ALA A 4 28.61 -5.70 -3.02
N ALA A 5 27.57 -5.41 -3.76
CA ALA A 5 26.65 -4.39 -3.34
C ALA A 5 26.06 -4.82 -2.00
N ALA A 6 26.36 -4.07 -0.97
CA ALA A 6 25.66 -4.22 0.27
C ALA A 6 24.17 -3.99 -0.03
N ALA A 7 23.30 -4.83 0.48
CA ALA A 7 21.88 -4.60 0.36
C ALA A 7 21.58 -3.22 0.96
N VAL A 8 21.01 -2.35 0.16
CA VAL A 8 20.59 -1.04 0.62
C VAL A 8 19.20 -1.20 1.20
N ASN A 9 19.09 -0.99 2.49
CA ASN A 9 17.81 -1.00 3.18
C ASN A 9 17.38 0.44 3.42
N ASN A 10 16.20 0.75 2.94
CA ASN A 10 15.67 2.09 3.03
C ASN A 10 14.28 2.01 3.66
N PHE A 11 14.14 2.63 4.83
CA PHE A 11 12.85 2.68 5.52
C PHE A 11 12.12 3.93 5.09
N LYS A 12 10.85 3.78 4.72
CA LYS A 12 10.00 4.88 4.25
C LYS A 12 8.67 4.86 4.94
N THR A 13 8.05 6.02 5.03
CA THR A 13 6.67 6.17 5.43
C THR A 13 5.93 6.87 4.30
N GLU A 14 4.83 6.28 3.85
CA GLU A 14 3.94 6.89 2.87
C GLU A 14 2.61 7.21 3.52
N THR A 15 2.07 8.37 3.21
CA THR A 15 0.77 8.80 3.70
C THR A 15 -0.12 9.18 2.53
N LYS A 16 -1.43 9.03 2.71
CA LYS A 16 -2.39 9.34 1.66
C LYS A 16 -3.71 9.78 2.27
N VAL A 17 -4.23 10.89 1.79
CA VAL A 17 -5.64 11.20 2.00
C VAL A 17 -6.40 10.40 0.96
N VAL A 18 -7.21 9.45 1.40
CA VAL A 18 -7.93 8.55 0.51
C VAL A 18 -9.03 9.33 -0.18
N GLY A 19 -9.19 9.10 -1.47
CA GLY A 19 -10.26 9.70 -2.26
C GLY A 19 -11.22 8.66 -2.79
N ILE A 20 -12.30 9.12 -3.39
CA ILE A 20 -13.29 8.23 -4.03
C ILE A 20 -12.75 7.65 -5.33
N SER A 21 -11.75 8.28 -5.95
CA SER A 21 -11.04 7.72 -7.09
C SER A 21 -9.88 6.88 -6.63
N THR A 22 -9.62 5.78 -7.33
CA THR A 22 -8.48 4.90 -7.04
C THR A 22 -7.18 5.65 -7.29
N GLN A 23 -6.27 5.61 -6.32
CA GLN A 23 -4.99 6.30 -6.38
C GLN A 23 -3.87 5.34 -6.05
N GLU A 24 -2.72 5.52 -6.70
CA GLU A 24 -1.53 4.75 -6.37
C GLU A 24 -0.90 5.29 -5.09
N VAL A 25 -0.60 4.37 -4.16
CA VAL A 25 0.04 4.71 -2.89
C VAL A 25 1.55 4.52 -2.99
N TYR A 26 1.97 3.41 -3.58
CA TYR A 26 3.37 3.03 -3.63
C TYR A 26 3.59 2.01 -4.73
N ARG A 27 4.73 2.15 -5.40
CA ARG A 27 5.21 1.18 -6.40
C ARG A 27 6.63 0.81 -6.06
N ALA A 28 6.92 -0.50 -6.02
CA ALA A 28 8.28 -0.97 -5.78
C ALA A 28 9.16 -0.58 -6.98
N PRO A 29 10.25 0.18 -6.74
CA PRO A 29 11.09 0.65 -7.84
C PRO A 29 11.80 -0.50 -8.56
N VAL A 30 12.22 -0.26 -9.78
CA VAL A 30 13.02 -1.21 -10.53
C VAL A 30 14.32 -1.49 -9.76
N GLY A 31 14.63 -2.77 -9.58
CA GLY A 31 15.80 -3.20 -8.82
C GLY A 31 15.58 -3.30 -7.31
N TYR A 32 14.35 -3.06 -6.85
CA TYR A 32 14.02 -3.12 -5.42
C TYR A 32 12.84 -4.03 -5.16
N VAL A 33 12.79 -4.50 -3.92
CA VAL A 33 11.63 -5.16 -3.33
C VAL A 33 11.14 -4.24 -2.22
N GLY A 34 9.84 -4.01 -2.15
CA GLY A 34 9.23 -3.26 -1.07
C GLY A 34 8.51 -4.19 -0.12
N VAL A 35 8.68 -4.00 1.18
CA VAL A 35 7.98 -4.78 2.20
C VAL A 35 7.14 -3.83 3.03
N PHE A 36 5.82 -4.00 2.95
CA PHE A 36 4.92 -3.25 3.83
C PHE A 36 4.97 -3.87 5.21
N LEU A 37 5.42 -3.09 6.17
CA LEU A 37 5.54 -3.51 7.57
C LEU A 37 4.28 -3.22 8.36
N LEU A 38 3.54 -2.18 7.94
CA LEU A 38 2.32 -1.71 8.56
C LEU A 38 1.48 -1.04 7.49
N ALA A 39 0.18 -1.21 7.56
CA ALA A 39 -0.76 -0.42 6.76
C ALA A 39 -2.00 -0.20 7.59
N GLN A 40 -2.31 1.06 7.88
CA GLN A 40 -3.49 1.38 8.68
C GLN A 40 -4.19 2.60 8.12
N CYS A 41 -5.47 2.69 8.41
CA CYS A 41 -6.30 3.81 7.98
C CYS A 41 -7.14 4.29 9.15
N SER A 42 -7.15 5.61 9.32
CA SER A 42 -7.97 6.27 10.32
C SER A 42 -9.14 6.96 9.64
N ASN A 43 -10.33 6.80 10.20
CA ASN A 43 -11.50 7.57 9.81
C ASN A 43 -11.66 8.70 10.82
N ILE A 44 -11.32 9.92 10.41
CA ILE A 44 -11.37 11.08 11.29
C ILE A 44 -12.73 11.78 11.24
N GLY A 45 -13.64 11.30 10.40
CA GLY A 45 -15.03 11.78 10.39
C GLY A 45 -15.88 11.08 11.40
N SER A 46 -17.16 11.48 11.47
CA SER A 46 -18.12 10.90 12.39
C SER A 46 -18.98 9.81 11.78
N ASN A 47 -18.96 9.69 10.44
CA ASN A 47 -19.74 8.68 9.71
C ASN A 47 -18.91 7.46 9.43
N ILE A 48 -19.58 6.30 9.25
CA ILE A 48 -18.91 5.10 8.76
C ILE A 48 -18.49 5.35 7.31
N GLU A 49 -17.24 5.04 7.00
CA GLU A 49 -16.72 5.09 5.63
C GLU A 49 -16.16 3.73 5.25
N THR A 50 -16.09 3.47 3.95
CA THR A 50 -15.54 2.20 3.45
C THR A 50 -14.24 2.45 2.71
N LEU A 51 -13.36 1.44 2.75
CA LEU A 51 -12.03 1.51 2.17
C LEU A 51 -11.73 0.24 1.38
N SER A 52 -11.08 0.40 0.26
CA SER A 52 -10.55 -0.73 -0.53
C SER A 52 -9.07 -0.52 -0.78
N LEU A 53 -8.30 -1.59 -0.62
CA LEU A 53 -6.86 -1.60 -0.82
C LEU A 53 -6.51 -2.74 -1.76
N TYR A 54 -5.76 -2.46 -2.81
CA TYR A 54 -5.48 -3.41 -3.87
C TYR A 54 -3.99 -3.59 -4.07
N HIS A 55 -3.58 -4.84 -4.31
CA HIS A 55 -2.26 -5.17 -4.82
C HIS A 55 -2.37 -5.38 -6.32
N ASN A 56 -1.49 -4.76 -7.07
CA ASN A 56 -1.48 -4.81 -8.53
C ASN A 56 -0.13 -5.32 -9.01
N ARG A 57 -0.16 -6.28 -9.94
CA ARG A 57 1.04 -6.88 -10.52
C ARG A 57 0.87 -7.00 -12.02
N ASN A 58 1.89 -6.61 -12.77
CA ASN A 58 1.93 -6.82 -14.21
C ASN A 58 2.49 -8.20 -14.48
N GLU A 59 1.63 -9.12 -14.94
CA GLU A 59 2.04 -10.48 -15.27
C GLU A 59 2.33 -10.58 -16.76
N PRO A 60 3.54 -11.02 -17.16
CA PRO A 60 3.88 -11.15 -18.57
C PRO A 60 2.89 -12.06 -19.31
N GLY A 61 2.37 -11.58 -20.42
CA GLY A 61 1.43 -12.33 -21.24
C GLY A 61 -0.01 -12.33 -20.73
N ILE A 62 -0.28 -11.77 -19.56
CA ILE A 62 -1.60 -11.77 -18.93
C ILE A 62 -2.12 -10.34 -18.76
N GLY A 63 -1.25 -9.42 -18.36
CA GLY A 63 -1.60 -8.05 -18.04
C GLY A 63 -1.60 -7.80 -16.54
N THR A 64 -2.31 -6.77 -16.11
CA THR A 64 -2.35 -6.41 -14.70
C THR A 64 -3.29 -7.34 -13.93
N VAL A 65 -2.74 -7.99 -12.91
CA VAL A 65 -3.51 -8.82 -11.99
C VAL A 65 -3.75 -8.03 -10.71
N VAL A 66 -5.00 -7.87 -10.35
CA VAL A 66 -5.42 -7.09 -9.17
C VAL A 66 -5.90 -8.04 -8.08
N THR A 67 -5.35 -7.90 -6.90
CA THR A 67 -5.80 -8.64 -5.72
C THR A 67 -6.33 -7.66 -4.69
N GLU A 68 -7.59 -7.83 -4.31
CA GLU A 68 -8.19 -7.02 -3.25
C GLU A 68 -7.63 -7.50 -1.91
N ILE A 69 -6.84 -6.65 -1.26
CA ILE A 69 -6.39 -6.94 0.10
C ILE A 69 -7.56 -6.76 1.06
N VAL A 70 -8.28 -5.65 0.91
CA VAL A 70 -9.59 -5.44 1.53
C VAL A 70 -10.51 -4.79 0.50
N LYS A 71 -11.78 -5.13 0.57
CA LYS A 71 -12.79 -4.59 -0.36
C LYS A 71 -13.95 -4.02 0.43
N ASN A 72 -14.19 -2.72 0.27
CA ASN A 72 -15.29 -2.02 0.94
C ASN A 72 -15.32 -2.30 2.46
N TYR A 73 -14.15 -2.25 3.07
CA TYR A 73 -14.00 -2.49 4.50
C TYR A 73 -14.53 -1.30 5.27
N SER A 74 -15.50 -1.55 6.16
CA SER A 74 -16.16 -0.49 6.93
C SER A 74 -15.29 -0.04 8.08
N ILE A 75 -15.06 1.26 8.18
CA ILE A 75 -14.32 1.88 9.27
C ILE A 75 -15.28 2.83 10.00
N PRO A 76 -15.61 2.53 11.26
CA PRO A 76 -16.46 3.43 12.03
C PRO A 76 -15.83 4.81 12.17
N GLY A 77 -16.68 5.82 12.38
CA GLY A 77 -16.19 7.17 12.62
C GLY A 77 -15.28 7.22 13.83
N ASN A 78 -14.23 8.02 13.77
CA ASN A 78 -13.25 8.22 14.83
C ASN A 78 -12.52 6.92 15.23
N ASP A 79 -12.34 6.01 14.28
CA ASP A 79 -11.67 4.73 14.52
C ASP A 79 -10.50 4.55 13.57
N THR A 80 -9.57 3.68 13.93
CA THR A 80 -8.40 3.32 13.12
C THR A 80 -8.36 1.80 12.99
N VAL A 81 -8.10 1.33 11.78
CA VAL A 81 -8.00 -0.11 11.51
C VAL A 81 -6.65 -0.45 10.92
N ASN A 82 -6.14 -1.63 11.27
CA ASN A 82 -4.97 -2.22 10.65
C ASN A 82 -5.45 -3.07 9.47
N LEU A 83 -4.92 -2.79 8.29
CA LEU A 83 -5.38 -3.42 7.05
C LEU A 83 -4.57 -4.65 6.68
N LEU A 84 -3.41 -4.86 7.31
CA LEU A 84 -2.54 -6.00 7.03
C LEU A 84 -2.33 -6.80 8.31
N PRO A 85 -2.70 -8.09 8.32
CA PRO A 85 -2.44 -8.92 9.49
C PRO A 85 -0.95 -9.29 9.61
N GLY A 86 -0.15 -9.08 8.58
CA GLY A 86 1.27 -9.37 8.56
C GLY A 86 1.97 -8.52 7.51
N LYS A 87 3.20 -8.91 7.19
CA LYS A 87 3.99 -8.20 6.19
C LYS A 87 3.54 -8.58 4.78
N LEU A 88 3.61 -7.61 3.87
CA LEU A 88 3.30 -7.82 2.46
C LEU A 88 4.53 -7.48 1.64
N VAL A 89 4.99 -8.43 0.83
CA VAL A 89 6.14 -8.21 -0.05
C VAL A 89 5.64 -7.77 -1.41
N LEU A 90 6.18 -6.64 -1.88
CA LEU A 90 5.96 -6.16 -3.24
C LEU A 90 7.22 -6.42 -4.04
N GLU A 91 7.10 -7.26 -5.07
CA GLU A 91 8.19 -7.46 -6.01
C GLU A 91 8.33 -6.24 -6.91
N THR A 92 9.46 -6.14 -7.60
CA THR A 92 9.73 -5.00 -8.48
C THR A 92 8.52 -4.72 -9.37
N ASP A 93 8.12 -3.45 -9.42
CA ASP A 93 7.01 -2.91 -10.19
C ASP A 93 5.61 -3.29 -9.70
N ASP A 94 5.48 -4.09 -8.66
CA ASP A 94 4.19 -4.26 -7.99
C ASP A 94 3.77 -2.93 -7.37
N PHE A 95 2.48 -2.64 -7.37
CA PHE A 95 2.02 -1.38 -6.80
C PHE A 95 0.72 -1.56 -6.03
N ILE A 96 0.54 -0.67 -5.06
CA ILE A 96 -0.63 -0.65 -4.19
C ILE A 96 -1.48 0.54 -4.58
N THR A 97 -2.78 0.29 -4.74
CA THR A 97 -3.76 1.35 -4.97
C THR A 97 -4.82 1.33 -3.87
N ILE A 98 -5.45 2.47 -3.67
CA ILE A 98 -6.42 2.66 -2.60
C ILE A 98 -7.57 3.52 -3.08
N SER A 99 -8.76 3.24 -2.58
CA SER A 99 -9.94 4.07 -2.79
C SER A 99 -10.87 3.96 -1.59
N GLY A 100 -11.72 4.94 -1.42
CA GLY A 100 -12.66 4.96 -0.31
C GLY A 100 -13.96 5.65 -0.65
N SER A 101 -14.86 5.74 0.30
CA SER A 101 -16.16 6.36 0.12
C SER A 101 -16.18 7.86 0.44
N SER A 102 -15.05 8.41 0.86
CA SER A 102 -14.93 9.83 1.23
C SER A 102 -13.65 10.41 0.66
N ASN A 103 -13.67 11.71 0.33
CA ASN A 103 -12.47 12.43 -0.13
C ASN A 103 -11.73 13.11 1.01
N THR A 104 -12.24 13.10 2.23
CA THR A 104 -11.66 13.91 3.32
C THR A 104 -11.45 13.17 4.63
N SER A 105 -12.17 12.08 4.88
CA SER A 105 -12.24 11.48 6.21
C SER A 105 -11.21 10.36 6.44
N LEU A 106 -10.71 9.75 5.39
CA LEU A 106 -9.85 8.57 5.51
C LEU A 106 -8.39 8.94 5.31
N LYS A 107 -7.59 8.67 6.33
CA LYS A 107 -6.15 8.97 6.32
C LYS A 107 -5.38 7.66 6.40
N PHE A 108 -4.63 7.37 5.36
CA PHE A 108 -3.87 6.13 5.24
C PHE A 108 -2.40 6.38 5.53
N ILE A 109 -1.77 5.46 6.24
CA ILE A 109 -0.33 5.48 6.50
C ILE A 109 0.23 4.07 6.40
N THR A 110 1.40 3.95 5.79
CA THR A 110 2.11 2.68 5.69
C THR A 110 3.60 2.88 5.94
N SER A 111 4.21 1.89 6.56
CA SER A 111 5.66 1.83 6.74
C SER A 111 6.22 0.78 5.80
N ILE A 112 7.26 1.13 5.06
CA ILE A 112 7.81 0.31 3.99
C ILE A 112 9.32 0.17 4.19
N LEU A 113 9.80 -1.06 4.03
CA LEU A 113 11.23 -1.34 3.90
C LEU A 113 11.50 -1.63 2.43
N GLU A 114 12.36 -0.83 1.79
CA GLU A 114 12.87 -1.12 0.46
C GLU A 114 14.24 -1.75 0.57
N THR A 115 14.45 -2.83 -0.15
CA THR A 115 15.75 -3.47 -0.21
C THR A 115 16.08 -3.80 -1.66
N THR A 116 17.38 -3.82 -1.98
CA THR A 116 17.78 -4.13 -3.35
C THR A 116 17.48 -5.58 -3.66
N ASN A 117 16.98 -5.78 -4.88
CA ASN A 117 16.68 -7.10 -5.40
C ASN A 117 17.91 -7.58 -6.20
N GLN A 118 18.67 -8.48 -5.62
CA GLN A 118 19.90 -8.99 -6.22
C GLN A 118 19.80 -10.42 -6.68
#